data_6f9c271c5e69c331394539833af768d9
#
_entry.id   6f9c271c5e69c331394539833af768d9
#
_cell.length_a   1.000
_cell.length_b   1.000
_cell.length_c   1.000
_cell.angle_alpha   90.00
_cell.angle_beta   90.00
_cell.angle_gamma   90.00
#
_symmetry.space_group_name_H-M   'P 1'
#
loop_
_entity.id
_entity.type
_entity.pdbx_description
1 polymer ?
#
loop_
_entity_poly.entity_id
_entity_poly.type
_entity_poly.pdbx_seq_one_letter_code
_entity_poly.pdbx_strand_id
1 'polypeptide(L)'
;MNVVGNYSGSAYLPEGDAFHFYPAVNAAWVLSEEPFLRNAKQLDLLKLSASYGISGWDGNLSHELWRQSFGNTNAHGYYFSNNVAAYSGLAEGNLAAEGLVPEESRRVTVGLDLRSFGNRFTASVEGFFERRSHILISSGATVSGIIGIGVGLQPAGEHEYRGFDASIAWNDRRKDFSYGVYANASYLDSEVIADGQEYQPYDYLYHRGNRVGQSYGLEVVGIFQSQMEINESPVQTFSTVRPGDFKYRDQNGDNRIDDLDMVRMHGSSVPRFYFGFGFHAGYKGIELSADFQGMTGRTVNLLDCPLYKPLIGNGNISQTLLDHEIPWSPERASEATMPRLTTLSNANNYRNNSYWYRDGSFIKLRNLTVAYTLPKRILRFADMKIYLQGTNLFSLDNLKTVDPEQLGAAYPSVRSYWAGVKFNF
;
A
#
# COMPACT_ATOMS: atom_id res chain seq x y z
N MET A 1 -5.63 -27.99 20.90
CA MET A 1 -6.73 -27.05 20.79
C MET A 1 -6.54 -25.97 21.85
N ASN A 2 -6.70 -24.71 21.49
CA ASN A 2 -6.62 -23.58 22.39
C ASN A 2 -7.82 -22.66 22.14
N VAL A 3 -8.42 -22.14 23.22
CA VAL A 3 -9.54 -21.18 23.17
C VAL A 3 -9.13 -19.98 24.02
N VAL A 4 -9.23 -18.80 23.43
CA VAL A 4 -8.85 -17.53 24.07
C VAL A 4 -10.04 -16.59 23.99
N GLY A 5 -10.34 -15.89 25.08
CA GLY A 5 -11.29 -14.78 25.11
C GLY A 5 -10.59 -13.54 25.60
N ASN A 6 -10.65 -12.48 24.85
CA ASN A 6 -10.16 -11.17 25.25
C ASN A 6 -11.34 -10.22 25.43
N TYR A 7 -11.46 -9.59 26.60
CA TYR A 7 -12.45 -8.55 26.87
C TYR A 7 -11.69 -7.24 27.11
N SER A 8 -11.77 -6.34 26.17
CA SER A 8 -11.02 -5.08 26.17
C SER A 8 -11.92 -3.91 25.78
N GLY A 9 -11.56 -2.72 26.25
CA GLY A 9 -12.30 -1.51 26.00
C GLY A 9 -11.44 -0.40 25.42
N SER A 10 -12.10 0.53 24.73
CA SER A 10 -11.52 1.74 24.19
C SER A 10 -12.06 2.96 24.90
N ALA A 11 -11.16 3.86 25.33
CA ALA A 11 -11.52 5.15 25.93
C ALA A 11 -12.12 6.13 24.92
N TYR A 12 -12.03 5.83 23.62
CA TYR A 12 -12.62 6.66 22.57
C TYR A 12 -14.11 6.42 22.34
N LEU A 13 -14.69 5.42 23.00
CA LEU A 13 -16.11 5.05 22.88
C LEU A 13 -16.95 5.57 24.05
N PRO A 14 -18.29 5.69 23.88
CA PRO A 14 -19.21 5.98 24.98
C PRO A 14 -19.11 4.92 26.08
N GLU A 15 -19.38 5.30 27.34
CA GLU A 15 -19.28 4.40 28.50
C GLU A 15 -20.08 3.09 28.33
N GLY A 16 -21.25 3.14 27.69
CA GLY A 16 -22.12 1.96 27.47
C GLY A 16 -21.56 0.97 26.44
N ASP A 17 -20.75 1.46 25.50
CA ASP A 17 -20.24 0.70 24.35
C ASP A 17 -18.70 0.59 24.35
N ALA A 18 -18.06 0.92 25.48
CA ALA A 18 -16.61 0.98 25.57
C ALA A 18 -15.94 -0.39 25.48
N PHE A 19 -16.60 -1.49 25.93
CA PHE A 19 -16.00 -2.80 26.07
C PHE A 19 -16.58 -3.82 25.10
N HIS A 20 -15.68 -4.57 24.44
CA HIS A 20 -16.03 -5.61 23.48
C HIS A 20 -15.32 -6.92 23.78
N PHE A 21 -15.94 -8.04 23.39
CA PHE A 21 -15.39 -9.38 23.57
C PHE A 21 -14.88 -9.94 22.26
N TYR A 22 -13.60 -10.39 22.26
CA TYR A 22 -12.90 -10.89 21.09
C TYR A 22 -12.47 -12.35 21.31
N PRO A 23 -13.31 -13.33 20.92
CA PRO A 23 -12.97 -14.74 21.03
C PRO A 23 -12.05 -15.19 19.91
N ALA A 24 -11.17 -16.16 20.21
CA ALA A 24 -10.40 -16.88 19.22
C ALA A 24 -10.29 -18.37 19.60
N VAL A 25 -10.30 -19.22 18.60
CA VAL A 25 -10.08 -20.66 18.72
C VAL A 25 -9.06 -21.11 17.68
N ASN A 26 -8.13 -21.95 18.11
CA ASN A 26 -7.22 -22.61 17.20
C ASN A 26 -7.10 -24.10 17.54
N ALA A 27 -6.83 -24.90 16.52
CA ALA A 27 -6.56 -26.31 16.61
C ALA A 27 -5.39 -26.67 15.70
N ALA A 28 -4.57 -27.62 16.13
CA ALA A 28 -3.51 -28.18 15.31
C ALA A 28 -3.48 -29.70 15.45
N TRP A 29 -3.20 -30.37 14.34
CA TRP A 29 -3.05 -31.80 14.27
C TRP A 29 -1.69 -32.17 13.68
N VAL A 30 -0.89 -32.89 14.47
CA VAL A 30 0.43 -33.35 14.05
C VAL A 30 0.27 -34.70 13.37
N LEU A 31 0.05 -34.67 12.06
CA LEU A 31 -0.21 -35.83 11.23
C LEU A 31 0.97 -36.81 11.20
N SER A 32 2.20 -36.31 11.31
CA SER A 32 3.42 -37.15 11.34
C SER A 32 3.50 -38.06 12.56
N GLU A 33 2.79 -37.77 13.65
CA GLU A 33 2.75 -38.63 14.84
C GLU A 33 1.68 -39.73 14.76
N GLU A 34 0.81 -39.68 13.77
CA GLU A 34 -0.25 -40.66 13.59
C GLU A 34 0.30 -42.01 13.09
N PRO A 35 -0.32 -43.17 13.45
CA PRO A 35 0.16 -44.49 13.11
C PRO A 35 0.40 -44.73 11.62
N PHE A 36 -0.37 -44.06 10.76
CA PHE A 36 -0.27 -44.19 9.30
C PHE A 36 0.90 -43.42 8.68
N LEU A 37 1.45 -42.40 9.35
CA LEU A 37 2.60 -41.59 8.89
C LEU A 37 3.85 -41.75 9.74
N ARG A 38 3.75 -42.24 10.96
CA ARG A 38 4.83 -42.34 11.95
C ARG A 38 6.08 -43.08 11.45
N ASN A 39 5.90 -44.02 10.47
CA ASN A 39 7.00 -44.78 9.89
C ASN A 39 7.55 -44.18 8.58
N ALA A 40 7.11 -43.00 8.17
CA ALA A 40 7.58 -42.33 6.95
C ALA A 40 9.00 -41.79 7.18
N LYS A 41 10.02 -42.53 6.75
CA LYS A 41 11.46 -42.28 7.06
C LYS A 41 11.99 -40.90 6.66
N GLN A 42 11.33 -40.17 5.78
CA GLN A 42 11.77 -38.89 5.25
C GLN A 42 10.93 -37.71 5.77
N LEU A 43 9.89 -38.00 6.57
CA LEU A 43 8.97 -37.02 7.11
C LEU A 43 9.30 -36.77 8.58
N ASP A 44 9.81 -35.57 8.90
CA ASP A 44 10.15 -35.18 10.27
C ASP A 44 8.96 -34.53 10.99
N LEU A 45 8.17 -33.73 10.26
CA LEU A 45 6.95 -33.09 10.76
C LEU A 45 5.97 -32.87 9.61
N LEU A 46 4.72 -33.20 9.84
CA LEU A 46 3.58 -32.74 9.05
C LEU A 46 2.48 -32.30 10.02
N LYS A 47 2.20 -31.01 10.04
CA LYS A 47 1.23 -30.41 10.96
C LYS A 47 0.18 -29.63 10.16
N LEU A 48 -1.07 -29.92 10.38
CA LEU A 48 -2.22 -29.16 9.91
C LEU A 48 -2.71 -28.28 11.06
N SER A 49 -3.01 -27.01 10.78
CA SER A 49 -3.57 -26.06 11.74
C SER A 49 -4.77 -25.32 11.15
N ALA A 50 -5.71 -24.98 12.00
CA ALA A 50 -6.83 -24.12 11.64
C ALA A 50 -7.14 -23.17 12.80
N SER A 51 -7.50 -21.94 12.49
CA SER A 51 -7.93 -20.96 13.47
C SER A 51 -9.09 -20.11 12.98
N TYR A 52 -9.90 -19.66 13.94
CA TYR A 52 -10.89 -18.61 13.76
C TYR A 52 -10.76 -17.64 14.91
N GLY A 53 -10.77 -16.35 14.60
CA GLY A 53 -10.71 -15.32 15.65
C GLY A 53 -11.38 -14.04 15.22
N ILE A 54 -11.82 -13.29 16.23
CA ILE A 54 -12.34 -11.93 16.11
C ILE A 54 -11.34 -11.02 16.81
N SER A 55 -10.98 -9.92 16.16
CA SER A 55 -10.15 -8.87 16.74
C SER A 55 -10.74 -7.50 16.47
N GLY A 56 -10.56 -6.57 17.41
CA GLY A 56 -10.99 -5.19 17.29
C GLY A 56 -9.81 -4.24 17.12
N TRP A 57 -10.06 -3.13 16.45
CA TRP A 57 -9.08 -2.05 16.29
C TRP A 57 -9.76 -0.70 16.45
N ASP A 58 -9.20 0.17 17.28
CA ASP A 58 -9.74 1.48 17.63
C ASP A 58 -8.86 2.66 17.17
N GLY A 59 -7.81 2.39 16.39
CA GLY A 59 -6.86 3.42 15.99
C GLY A 59 -7.43 4.54 15.11
N ASN A 60 -8.62 4.35 14.54
CA ASN A 60 -9.34 5.38 13.77
C ASN A 60 -10.36 6.16 14.61
N LEU A 61 -10.57 5.76 15.86
CA LEU A 61 -11.56 6.40 16.74
C LEU A 61 -10.98 7.67 17.37
N SER A 62 -11.86 8.62 17.65
CA SER A 62 -11.57 9.79 18.47
C SER A 62 -12.80 10.16 19.30
N HIS A 63 -12.59 10.87 20.41
CA HIS A 63 -13.70 11.34 21.26
C HIS A 63 -14.68 12.26 20.54
N GLU A 64 -14.24 12.92 19.49
CA GLU A 64 -15.05 13.88 18.73
C GLU A 64 -16.06 13.20 17.81
N LEU A 65 -15.91 11.89 17.52
CA LEU A 65 -16.79 11.19 16.58
C LEU A 65 -18.19 10.98 17.14
N TRP A 66 -18.33 10.71 18.45
CA TRP A 66 -19.61 10.43 19.08
C TRP A 66 -20.18 11.60 19.90
N ARG A 67 -19.43 12.70 19.99
CA ARG A 67 -19.86 13.93 20.67
C ARG A 67 -20.19 14.99 19.65
N GLN A 68 -21.31 15.68 19.82
CA GLN A 68 -21.60 16.86 19.04
C GLN A 68 -20.53 17.92 19.34
N SER A 69 -19.84 18.36 18.31
CA SER A 69 -18.82 19.42 18.43
C SER A 69 -19.39 20.79 18.10
N PHE A 70 -18.81 21.82 18.72
CA PHE A 70 -19.12 23.20 18.43
C PHE A 70 -17.79 23.94 18.18
N GLY A 71 -17.72 24.68 17.11
CA GLY A 71 -16.51 25.41 16.70
C GLY A 71 -16.77 26.91 16.55
N ASN A 72 -15.75 27.70 16.78
CA ASN A 72 -15.80 29.13 16.46
C ASN A 72 -15.74 29.30 14.93
N THR A 73 -16.59 30.12 14.38
CA THR A 73 -16.60 30.46 12.97
C THR A 73 -16.68 31.95 12.73
N ASN A 74 -15.77 32.46 11.93
CA ASN A 74 -15.80 33.83 11.47
C ASN A 74 -16.92 34.10 10.44
N ALA A 75 -17.42 33.03 9.81
CA ALA A 75 -18.45 33.15 8.78
C ALA A 75 -19.85 33.49 9.34
N HIS A 76 -20.09 33.23 10.63
CA HIS A 76 -21.36 33.52 11.32
C HIS A 76 -21.20 34.55 12.43
N GLY A 77 -20.11 35.33 12.37
CA GLY A 77 -19.87 36.44 13.32
C GLY A 77 -20.78 37.64 13.04
N TYR A 78 -21.03 38.44 14.04
CA TYR A 78 -21.78 39.66 13.94
C TYR A 78 -20.87 40.90 14.09
N TYR A 79 -21.15 41.90 13.25
CA TYR A 79 -20.44 43.19 13.30
C TYR A 79 -21.24 44.17 14.14
N PHE A 80 -20.76 44.51 15.33
CA PHE A 80 -21.45 45.47 16.23
C PHE A 80 -21.17 46.94 15.93
N SER A 81 -20.29 47.28 15.01
CA SER A 81 -20.03 48.66 14.61
C SER A 81 -19.42 48.74 13.23
N ASN A 82 -19.36 49.96 12.65
CA ASN A 82 -18.68 50.22 11.40
C ASN A 82 -17.13 50.04 11.47
N ASN A 83 -16.58 49.77 12.62
CA ASN A 83 -15.19 49.36 12.83
C ASN A 83 -15.12 47.85 12.94
N VAL A 84 -14.95 47.23 11.86
CA VAL A 84 -14.46 45.95 11.35
C VAL A 84 -13.89 44.94 12.36
N ALA A 85 -14.39 44.82 13.58
CA ALA A 85 -14.12 43.66 14.42
C ALA A 85 -15.26 42.65 14.24
N ALA A 86 -15.01 41.62 13.45
CA ALA A 86 -15.91 40.45 13.42
C ALA A 86 -15.77 39.68 14.73
N TYR A 87 -16.84 39.54 15.45
CA TYR A 87 -16.89 38.62 16.59
C TYR A 87 -17.24 37.22 16.02
N SER A 88 -16.38 36.27 16.29
CA SER A 88 -16.64 34.88 15.86
C SER A 88 -17.89 34.35 16.54
N GLY A 89 -18.77 33.77 15.75
CA GLY A 89 -19.93 33.05 16.25
C GLY A 89 -19.57 31.62 16.63
N LEU A 90 -20.44 30.94 17.34
CA LEU A 90 -20.39 29.49 17.58
C LEU A 90 -21.26 28.79 16.53
N ALA A 91 -20.71 27.79 15.85
CA ALA A 91 -21.45 26.95 14.94
C ALA A 91 -21.33 25.48 15.35
N GLU A 92 -22.36 24.74 15.05
CA GLU A 92 -22.34 23.27 15.20
C GLU A 92 -21.35 22.67 14.20
N GLY A 93 -20.56 21.69 14.68
CA GLY A 93 -19.73 20.84 13.85
C GLY A 93 -20.52 19.72 13.19
N ASN A 94 -19.82 18.67 12.74
CA ASN A 94 -20.46 17.51 12.18
C ASN A 94 -21.38 16.81 13.19
N LEU A 95 -22.47 16.20 12.70
CA LEU A 95 -23.30 15.31 13.49
C LEU A 95 -22.46 14.18 14.09
N ALA A 96 -22.74 13.87 15.35
CA ALA A 96 -22.11 12.75 16.02
C ALA A 96 -22.41 11.42 15.33
N ALA A 97 -21.43 10.51 15.29
CA ALA A 97 -21.61 9.17 14.76
C ALA A 97 -22.51 8.36 15.73
N GLU A 98 -23.55 7.75 15.19
CA GLU A 98 -24.40 6.82 15.94
C GLU A 98 -23.84 5.39 15.84
N GLY A 99 -23.97 4.60 16.92
CA GLY A 99 -23.55 3.20 16.94
C GLY A 99 -22.04 3.02 16.71
N LEU A 100 -21.22 3.95 17.19
CA LEU A 100 -19.78 3.88 17.03
C LEU A 100 -19.21 2.69 17.79
N VAL A 101 -18.55 1.80 17.07
CA VAL A 101 -17.89 0.59 17.57
C VAL A 101 -16.48 0.50 16.96
N PRO A 102 -15.55 -0.27 17.56
CA PRO A 102 -14.26 -0.54 16.95
C PRO A 102 -14.40 -1.25 15.61
N GLU A 103 -13.48 -1.01 14.70
CA GLU A 103 -13.35 -1.84 13.51
C GLU A 103 -13.13 -3.29 13.93
N GLU A 104 -13.91 -4.20 13.37
CA GLU A 104 -13.88 -5.63 13.71
C GLU A 104 -13.33 -6.43 12.52
N SER A 105 -12.34 -7.28 12.80
CA SER A 105 -11.82 -8.26 11.86
C SER A 105 -12.21 -9.67 12.30
N ARG A 106 -12.88 -10.40 11.41
CA ARG A 106 -13.19 -11.83 11.53
C ARG A 106 -12.32 -12.60 10.56
N ARG A 107 -11.39 -13.39 11.10
CA ARG A 107 -10.41 -14.10 10.28
C ARG A 107 -10.46 -15.61 10.51
N VAL A 108 -10.47 -16.35 9.39
CA VAL A 108 -10.24 -17.81 9.34
C VAL A 108 -8.87 -18.03 8.72
N THR A 109 -8.07 -18.92 9.28
CA THR A 109 -6.82 -19.39 8.69
C THR A 109 -6.74 -20.90 8.69
N VAL A 110 -6.10 -21.46 7.64
CA VAL A 110 -5.75 -22.87 7.54
C VAL A 110 -4.29 -22.97 7.11
N GLY A 111 -3.48 -23.68 7.90
CA GLY A 111 -2.05 -23.76 7.70
C GLY A 111 -1.54 -25.20 7.64
N LEU A 112 -0.48 -25.41 6.86
CA LEU A 112 0.25 -26.66 6.74
C LEU A 112 1.74 -26.39 6.95
N ASP A 113 2.34 -27.07 7.94
CA ASP A 113 3.78 -27.07 8.21
C ASP A 113 4.37 -28.43 7.86
N LEU A 114 5.42 -28.44 7.06
CA LEU A 114 6.16 -29.62 6.63
C LEU A 114 7.65 -29.47 6.96
N ARG A 115 8.23 -30.52 7.56
CA ARG A 115 9.68 -30.69 7.68
C ARG A 115 10.05 -32.08 7.21
N SER A 116 11.15 -32.19 6.46
CA SER A 116 11.56 -33.45 5.85
C SER A 116 13.08 -33.55 5.73
N PHE A 117 13.55 -34.78 5.51
CA PHE A 117 14.97 -35.10 5.29
C PHE A 117 15.90 -34.68 6.46
N GLY A 118 15.46 -34.89 7.71
CA GLY A 118 16.20 -34.47 8.90
C GLY A 118 16.26 -32.94 9.02
N ASN A 119 15.13 -32.28 8.84
CA ASN A 119 14.94 -30.83 8.85
C ASN A 119 15.73 -30.06 7.77
N ARG A 120 16.23 -30.73 6.71
CA ARG A 120 16.88 -30.03 5.60
C ARG A 120 15.89 -29.28 4.75
N PHE A 121 14.70 -29.84 4.54
CA PHE A 121 13.60 -29.20 3.85
C PHE A 121 12.55 -28.74 4.85
N THR A 122 12.16 -27.49 4.76
CA THR A 122 11.05 -26.92 5.51
C THR A 122 10.12 -26.17 4.56
N ALA A 123 8.81 -26.34 4.74
CA ALA A 123 7.81 -25.60 4.01
C ALA A 123 6.65 -25.27 4.95
N SER A 124 6.10 -24.06 4.81
CA SER A 124 4.88 -23.64 5.49
C SER A 124 3.99 -22.92 4.49
N VAL A 125 2.70 -23.23 4.50
CA VAL A 125 1.69 -22.52 3.72
C VAL A 125 0.49 -22.27 4.60
N GLU A 126 0.03 -21.02 4.64
CA GLU A 126 -1.17 -20.61 5.35
C GLU A 126 -2.10 -19.85 4.41
N GLY A 127 -3.33 -20.33 4.24
CA GLY A 127 -4.38 -19.62 3.54
C GLY A 127 -5.29 -18.92 4.53
N PHE A 128 -5.79 -17.73 4.18
CA PHE A 128 -6.68 -16.97 5.04
C PHE A 128 -7.83 -16.33 4.28
N PHE A 129 -8.92 -16.14 5.02
CA PHE A 129 -10.05 -15.30 4.65
C PHE A 129 -10.37 -14.38 5.83
N GLU A 130 -10.49 -13.09 5.56
CA GLU A 130 -10.75 -12.06 6.56
C GLU A 130 -11.85 -11.13 6.08
N ARG A 131 -12.83 -10.84 6.95
CA ARG A 131 -13.85 -9.83 6.73
C ARG A 131 -13.70 -8.75 7.79
N ARG A 132 -13.52 -7.51 7.35
CA ARG A 132 -13.47 -6.32 8.19
C ARG A 132 -14.74 -5.55 8.06
N SER A 133 -15.35 -5.22 9.19
CA SER A 133 -16.58 -4.45 9.29
C SER A 133 -16.39 -3.24 10.22
N HIS A 134 -17.36 -2.34 10.21
CA HIS A 134 -17.35 -1.10 11.00
C HIS A 134 -16.17 -0.17 10.64
N ILE A 135 -15.70 -0.24 9.40
CA ILE A 135 -14.68 0.69 8.91
C ILE A 135 -15.30 2.07 8.85
N LEU A 136 -14.62 3.06 9.42
CA LEU A 136 -15.07 4.44 9.39
C LEU A 136 -14.98 4.99 7.98
N ILE A 137 -16.11 5.38 7.42
CA ILE A 137 -16.24 5.96 6.10
C ILE A 137 -16.97 7.30 6.16
N SER A 138 -16.71 8.16 5.18
CA SER A 138 -17.45 9.40 5.01
C SER A 138 -18.79 9.08 4.33
N SER A 139 -19.88 9.39 5.02
CA SER A 139 -21.24 9.29 4.46
C SER A 139 -21.75 10.64 3.95
N GLY A 140 -20.85 11.54 3.60
CA GLY A 140 -21.14 12.95 3.27
C GLY A 140 -22.13 13.21 2.14
N ALA A 141 -22.54 12.16 1.48
CA ALA A 141 -23.42 12.23 0.35
C ALA A 141 -24.88 11.86 0.67
N THR A 142 -25.12 11.18 1.77
CA THR A 142 -26.46 10.67 2.11
C THR A 142 -27.36 11.70 2.80
N VAL A 143 -26.79 12.83 3.21
CA VAL A 143 -27.52 13.84 3.97
C VAL A 143 -27.66 15.13 3.16
N SER A 144 -28.89 15.51 2.92
CA SER A 144 -29.19 16.75 2.19
C SER A 144 -28.54 17.96 2.87
N GLY A 145 -27.84 18.80 2.09
CA GLY A 145 -27.28 20.07 2.56
C GLY A 145 -28.30 21.07 3.16
N ILE A 146 -29.61 20.75 3.06
CA ILE A 146 -30.70 21.55 3.66
C ILE A 146 -30.61 21.56 5.19
N ILE A 147 -30.07 20.50 5.81
CA ILE A 147 -29.91 20.48 7.28
C ILE A 147 -28.77 21.39 7.78
N GLY A 148 -27.92 21.88 6.90
CA GLY A 148 -26.88 22.86 7.24
C GLY A 148 -25.73 22.34 8.10
N ILE A 149 -25.71 21.04 8.43
CA ILE A 149 -24.69 20.39 9.25
C ILE A 149 -24.08 19.23 8.47
N GLY A 150 -22.76 19.10 8.50
CA GLY A 150 -22.06 17.96 7.90
C GLY A 150 -22.30 16.67 8.69
N VAL A 151 -22.28 15.54 8.01
CA VAL A 151 -22.25 14.22 8.65
C VAL A 151 -20.82 13.81 8.89
N GLY A 152 -20.50 13.39 10.10
CA GLY A 152 -19.21 12.83 10.45
C GLY A 152 -18.97 11.44 9.84
N LEU A 153 -17.82 10.85 10.16
CA LEU A 153 -17.49 9.48 9.80
C LEU A 153 -18.50 8.50 10.44
N GLN A 154 -18.89 7.48 9.69
CA GLN A 154 -19.82 6.45 10.15
C GLN A 154 -19.17 5.06 10.07
N PRO A 155 -19.43 4.13 11.02
CA PRO A 155 -18.85 2.79 11.03
C PRO A 155 -19.63 1.84 10.09
N ALA A 156 -19.70 2.19 8.79
CA ALA A 156 -20.55 1.51 7.80
C ALA A 156 -19.73 0.85 6.67
N GLY A 157 -18.42 1.00 6.67
CA GLY A 157 -17.55 0.39 5.66
C GLY A 157 -17.29 -1.09 5.94
N GLU A 158 -17.15 -1.86 4.87
CA GLU A 158 -16.87 -3.29 4.93
C GLU A 158 -15.96 -3.73 3.80
N HIS A 159 -14.89 -4.48 4.13
CA HIS A 159 -13.93 -5.03 3.18
C HIS A 159 -13.73 -6.52 3.41
N GLU A 160 -13.45 -7.25 2.34
CA GLU A 160 -12.97 -8.63 2.39
C GLU A 160 -11.52 -8.72 1.93
N TYR A 161 -10.79 -9.62 2.58
CA TYR A 161 -9.40 -9.95 2.24
C TYR A 161 -9.26 -11.47 2.19
N ARG A 162 -8.55 -11.96 1.19
CA ARG A 162 -8.23 -13.37 1.02
C ARG A 162 -6.84 -13.52 0.43
N GLY A 163 -6.16 -14.57 0.84
CA GLY A 163 -4.81 -14.77 0.37
C GLY A 163 -4.15 -15.98 0.97
N PHE A 164 -2.85 -16.05 0.73
CA PHE A 164 -2.00 -17.04 1.34
C PHE A 164 -0.60 -16.48 1.63
N ASP A 165 0.02 -17.03 2.64
CA ASP A 165 1.43 -16.86 2.97
C ASP A 165 2.13 -18.21 2.81
N ALA A 166 3.29 -18.22 2.15
CA ALA A 166 4.07 -19.43 1.92
C ALA A 166 5.55 -19.18 2.18
N SER A 167 6.22 -20.16 2.75
CA SER A 167 7.67 -20.17 2.89
C SER A 167 8.23 -21.55 2.59
N ILE A 168 9.39 -21.60 1.94
CA ILE A 168 10.15 -22.81 1.69
C ILE A 168 11.62 -22.57 1.99
N ALA A 169 12.30 -23.55 2.54
CA ALA A 169 13.74 -23.49 2.70
C ALA A 169 14.35 -24.90 2.56
N TRP A 170 15.53 -24.91 1.99
CA TRP A 170 16.40 -26.07 1.93
C TRP A 170 17.76 -25.72 2.49
N ASN A 171 18.25 -26.46 3.48
CA ASN A 171 19.56 -26.29 4.08
C ASN A 171 20.24 -27.66 4.15
N ASP A 172 21.48 -27.75 3.64
CA ASP A 172 22.25 -28.97 3.73
C ASP A 172 23.73 -28.65 3.99
N ARG A 173 24.42 -29.62 4.55
CA ARG A 173 25.85 -29.54 4.76
C ARG A 173 26.52 -30.86 4.37
N ARG A 174 27.48 -30.77 3.44
CA ARG A 174 28.27 -31.91 2.98
C ARG A 174 29.75 -31.65 3.25
N LYS A 175 30.30 -32.27 4.30
CA LYS A 175 31.70 -32.05 4.73
C LYS A 175 31.94 -30.56 5.02
N ASP A 176 32.82 -29.95 4.24
CA ASP A 176 33.24 -28.54 4.37
C ASP A 176 32.30 -27.58 3.62
N PHE A 177 31.35 -28.08 2.83
CA PHE A 177 30.42 -27.27 2.06
C PHE A 177 29.05 -27.23 2.73
N SER A 178 28.59 -26.03 3.06
CA SER A 178 27.23 -25.76 3.53
C SER A 178 26.51 -24.89 2.51
N TYR A 179 25.23 -25.15 2.27
CA TYR A 179 24.44 -24.33 1.39
C TYR A 179 22.97 -24.32 1.83
N GLY A 180 22.31 -23.25 1.50
CA GLY A 180 20.88 -23.16 1.69
C GLY A 180 20.27 -22.16 0.71
N VAL A 181 19.00 -22.42 0.41
CA VAL A 181 18.13 -21.54 -0.38
C VAL A 181 16.81 -21.40 0.36
N TYR A 182 16.23 -20.23 0.29
CA TYR A 182 14.89 -20.02 0.84
C TYR A 182 14.09 -19.08 -0.05
N ALA A 183 12.79 -19.20 0.02
CA ALA A 183 11.86 -18.27 -0.57
C ALA A 183 10.63 -18.14 0.33
N ASN A 184 10.06 -16.93 0.35
CA ASN A 184 8.76 -16.64 0.93
C ASN A 184 7.92 -15.84 -0.04
N ALA A 185 6.63 -16.01 0.05
CA ALA A 185 5.66 -15.34 -0.80
C ALA A 185 4.38 -15.08 -0.02
N SER A 186 3.79 -13.91 -0.23
CA SER A 186 2.50 -13.52 0.31
C SER A 186 1.63 -13.00 -0.83
N TYR A 187 0.45 -13.57 -0.99
CA TYR A 187 -0.55 -13.13 -1.96
C TYR A 187 -1.75 -12.57 -1.22
N LEU A 188 -2.18 -11.39 -1.61
CA LEU A 188 -3.33 -10.69 -1.05
C LEU A 188 -4.26 -10.23 -2.16
N ASP A 189 -5.51 -10.69 -2.12
CA ASP A 189 -6.61 -10.10 -2.86
C ASP A 189 -7.60 -9.46 -1.88
N SER A 190 -8.28 -8.41 -2.31
CA SER A 190 -9.20 -7.66 -1.46
C SER A 190 -10.37 -7.14 -2.27
N GLU A 191 -11.49 -6.93 -1.59
CA GLU A 191 -12.71 -6.43 -2.20
C GLU A 191 -13.42 -5.43 -1.27
N VAL A 192 -13.87 -4.32 -1.82
CA VAL A 192 -14.75 -3.36 -1.14
C VAL A 192 -16.17 -3.90 -1.21
N ILE A 193 -16.74 -4.25 -0.05
CA ILE A 193 -18.13 -4.75 0.07
C ILE A 193 -19.10 -3.59 0.27
N ALA A 194 -18.72 -2.66 1.15
CA ALA A 194 -19.47 -1.44 1.42
C ALA A 194 -18.51 -0.28 1.71
N ASP A 195 -18.78 0.89 1.14
CA ASP A 195 -17.98 2.10 1.31
C ASP A 195 -18.83 3.37 1.48
N GLY A 196 -20.17 3.20 1.63
CA GLY A 196 -21.10 4.32 1.79
C GLY A 196 -21.23 5.20 0.55
N GLN A 197 -20.75 4.75 -0.59
CA GLN A 197 -20.89 5.51 -1.83
C GLN A 197 -22.38 5.62 -2.24
N GLU A 198 -22.78 6.83 -2.61
CA GLU A 198 -24.15 7.09 -3.11
C GLU A 198 -24.43 6.40 -4.44
N TYR A 199 -25.70 6.50 -4.85
CA TYR A 199 -26.11 6.13 -6.21
C TYR A 199 -25.24 6.82 -7.24
N GLN A 200 -24.65 6.03 -8.12
CA GLN A 200 -23.88 6.50 -9.26
C GLN A 200 -24.68 6.31 -10.55
N PRO A 201 -24.67 7.28 -11.47
CA PRO A 201 -25.39 7.18 -12.72
C PRO A 201 -24.83 6.11 -13.67
N TYR A 202 -23.57 5.71 -13.47
CA TYR A 202 -22.87 4.73 -14.30
C TYR A 202 -22.18 3.67 -13.45
N ASP A 203 -22.22 2.41 -13.89
CA ASP A 203 -21.67 1.27 -13.14
C ASP A 203 -20.16 1.36 -12.95
N TYR A 204 -19.43 1.98 -13.88
CA TYR A 204 -17.97 2.12 -13.79
C TYR A 204 -17.49 3.10 -12.71
N LEU A 205 -18.40 3.90 -12.14
CA LEU A 205 -18.10 4.81 -11.03
C LEU A 205 -18.16 4.15 -9.66
N TYR A 206 -18.76 2.95 -9.55
CA TYR A 206 -18.85 2.27 -8.26
C TYR A 206 -17.50 1.70 -7.81
N HIS A 207 -17.21 1.89 -6.52
CA HIS A 207 -16.04 1.29 -5.87
C HIS A 207 -16.32 -0.12 -5.37
N ARG A 208 -17.56 -0.39 -4.97
CA ARG A 208 -18.00 -1.70 -4.50
C ARG A 208 -17.71 -2.80 -5.55
N GLY A 209 -17.23 -3.96 -5.09
CA GLY A 209 -16.80 -5.05 -5.95
C GLY A 209 -15.39 -4.87 -6.55
N ASN A 210 -14.73 -3.75 -6.29
CA ASN A 210 -13.36 -3.50 -6.69
C ASN A 210 -12.39 -3.71 -5.53
N ARG A 211 -11.10 -3.74 -5.84
CA ARG A 211 -10.06 -3.93 -4.83
C ARG A 211 -9.96 -2.73 -3.88
N VAL A 212 -9.63 -2.99 -2.63
CA VAL A 212 -9.26 -1.94 -1.68
C VAL A 212 -8.05 -1.18 -2.24
N GLY A 213 -8.10 0.15 -2.20
CA GLY A 213 -7.07 1.01 -2.77
C GLY A 213 -7.02 1.01 -4.31
N GLN A 214 -8.08 0.56 -4.98
CA GLN A 214 -8.23 0.65 -6.43
C GLN A 214 -8.07 2.10 -6.90
N SER A 215 -7.24 2.29 -7.93
CA SER A 215 -7.03 3.61 -8.53
C SER A 215 -8.15 3.97 -9.49
N TYR A 216 -8.62 5.21 -9.42
CA TYR A 216 -9.61 5.80 -10.34
C TYR A 216 -9.07 7.09 -10.94
N GLY A 217 -9.43 7.38 -12.18
CA GLY A 217 -8.97 8.59 -12.85
C GLY A 217 -9.53 8.71 -14.26
N LEU A 218 -9.15 9.76 -14.95
CA LEU A 218 -9.51 9.99 -16.36
C LEU A 218 -8.59 9.22 -17.29
N GLU A 219 -9.13 8.69 -18.38
CA GLU A 219 -8.33 8.04 -19.42
C GLU A 219 -7.72 9.08 -20.36
N VAL A 220 -6.40 9.20 -20.38
CA VAL A 220 -5.66 10.06 -21.31
C VAL A 220 -5.64 9.40 -22.69
N VAL A 221 -6.16 10.07 -23.70
CA VAL A 221 -6.12 9.61 -25.10
C VAL A 221 -5.07 10.33 -25.95
N GLY A 222 -4.43 11.37 -25.40
CA GLY A 222 -3.36 12.09 -26.06
C GLY A 222 -3.05 13.44 -25.41
N ILE A 223 -2.28 14.24 -26.14
CA ILE A 223 -1.95 15.62 -25.81
C ILE A 223 -2.48 16.49 -26.96
N PHE A 224 -3.23 17.54 -26.66
CA PHE A 224 -3.74 18.47 -27.66
C PHE A 224 -2.61 19.14 -28.43
N GLN A 225 -2.67 19.06 -29.76
CA GLN A 225 -1.65 19.62 -30.63
C GLN A 225 -1.96 21.05 -31.11
N SER A 226 -3.23 21.41 -31.16
CA SER A 226 -3.68 22.71 -31.69
C SER A 226 -4.97 23.22 -31.03
N GLN A 227 -5.23 24.52 -31.16
CA GLN A 227 -6.49 25.11 -30.70
C GLN A 227 -7.71 24.58 -31.51
N MET A 228 -7.51 24.25 -32.77
CA MET A 228 -8.56 23.67 -33.60
C MET A 228 -9.00 22.31 -33.05
N GLU A 229 -8.05 21.43 -32.68
CA GLU A 229 -8.35 20.16 -32.08
C GLU A 229 -9.12 20.31 -30.76
N ILE A 230 -8.75 21.30 -29.92
CA ILE A 230 -9.47 21.59 -28.67
C ILE A 230 -10.93 21.98 -28.97
N ASN A 231 -11.15 22.84 -29.96
CA ASN A 231 -12.48 23.32 -30.29
C ASN A 231 -13.42 22.23 -30.87
N GLU A 232 -12.83 21.18 -31.47
CA GLU A 232 -13.54 20.02 -32.04
C GLU A 232 -13.68 18.84 -31.07
N SER A 233 -13.12 18.95 -29.84
CA SER A 233 -13.13 17.90 -28.85
C SER A 233 -14.15 18.20 -27.74
N PRO A 234 -14.58 17.19 -26.97
CA PRO A 234 -15.39 17.39 -25.76
C PRO A 234 -14.80 18.43 -24.83
N VAL A 235 -15.65 19.23 -24.20
CA VAL A 235 -15.24 20.35 -23.35
C VAL A 235 -14.69 19.80 -22.03
N GLN A 236 -13.41 20.04 -21.72
CA GLN A 236 -12.80 19.66 -20.45
C GLN A 236 -13.04 20.77 -19.41
N THR A 237 -13.67 20.43 -18.28
CA THR A 237 -14.25 21.41 -17.35
C THR A 237 -13.32 21.84 -16.21
N PHE A 238 -12.16 21.21 -16.05
CA PHE A 238 -11.31 21.35 -14.87
C PHE A 238 -10.47 22.63 -14.83
N SER A 239 -10.04 23.10 -15.99
CA SER A 239 -9.34 24.37 -16.19
C SER A 239 -9.34 24.75 -17.66
N THR A 240 -8.94 25.99 -17.99
CA THR A 240 -8.75 26.39 -19.38
C THR A 240 -7.70 25.54 -20.06
N VAL A 241 -8.11 24.79 -21.09
CA VAL A 241 -7.25 23.90 -21.87
C VAL A 241 -6.50 24.67 -22.96
N ARG A 242 -5.27 24.31 -23.21
CA ARG A 242 -4.40 24.88 -24.26
C ARG A 242 -3.66 23.76 -24.99
N PRO A 243 -3.13 24.00 -26.20
CA PRO A 243 -2.23 23.06 -26.86
C PRO A 243 -1.11 22.63 -25.90
N GLY A 244 -0.82 21.34 -25.86
CA GLY A 244 0.10 20.71 -24.91
C GLY A 244 -0.53 20.18 -23.62
N ASP A 245 -1.82 20.41 -23.39
CA ASP A 245 -2.54 19.81 -22.26
C ASP A 245 -3.08 18.41 -22.61
N PHE A 246 -3.33 17.58 -21.59
CA PHE A 246 -3.91 16.26 -21.78
C PHE A 246 -5.32 16.33 -22.37
N LYS A 247 -5.58 15.42 -23.31
CA LYS A 247 -6.88 15.12 -23.87
C LYS A 247 -7.43 13.86 -23.23
N TYR A 248 -8.67 13.92 -22.74
CA TYR A 248 -9.32 12.83 -22.06
C TYR A 248 -10.42 12.18 -22.90
N ARG A 249 -10.72 10.93 -22.58
CA ARG A 249 -11.85 10.21 -23.16
C ARG A 249 -13.14 10.63 -22.50
N ASP A 250 -14.13 10.94 -23.30
CA ASP A 250 -15.53 11.07 -22.90
C ASP A 250 -16.10 9.64 -22.75
N GLN A 251 -16.35 9.24 -21.52
CA GLN A 251 -16.78 7.87 -21.22
C GLN A 251 -18.30 7.70 -21.33
N ASN A 252 -19.06 8.75 -21.03
CA ASN A 252 -20.51 8.74 -21.04
C ASN A 252 -21.13 9.27 -22.35
N GLY A 253 -20.33 9.91 -23.22
CA GLY A 253 -20.73 10.40 -24.52
C GLY A 253 -21.53 11.71 -24.50
N ASP A 254 -21.41 12.51 -23.44
CA ASP A 254 -22.18 13.77 -23.30
C ASP A 254 -21.48 15.01 -23.87
N ASN A 255 -20.31 14.85 -24.51
CA ASN A 255 -19.43 15.88 -25.04
C ASN A 255 -18.82 16.80 -23.96
N ARG A 256 -18.74 16.33 -22.74
CA ARG A 256 -18.14 17.03 -21.61
C ARG A 256 -17.26 16.09 -20.84
N ILE A 257 -16.10 16.54 -20.42
CA ILE A 257 -15.18 15.79 -19.56
C ILE A 257 -15.28 16.35 -18.17
N ASP A 258 -15.77 15.55 -17.22
CA ASP A 258 -15.86 15.89 -15.81
C ASP A 258 -15.64 14.65 -14.92
N ASP A 259 -16.06 14.69 -13.65
CA ASP A 259 -15.84 13.58 -12.71
C ASP A 259 -16.68 12.34 -13.06
N LEU A 260 -17.71 12.46 -13.93
CA LEU A 260 -18.49 11.33 -14.44
C LEU A 260 -17.72 10.49 -15.49
N ASP A 261 -16.58 10.98 -15.99
CA ASP A 261 -15.70 10.24 -16.89
C ASP A 261 -14.58 9.51 -16.18
N MET A 262 -14.54 9.56 -14.84
CA MET A 262 -13.55 8.82 -14.08
C MET A 262 -13.84 7.32 -14.13
N VAL A 263 -12.84 6.55 -14.53
CA VAL A 263 -12.95 5.09 -14.64
C VAL A 263 -11.91 4.40 -13.76
N ARG A 264 -12.15 3.13 -13.50
CA ARG A 264 -11.19 2.27 -12.82
C ARG A 264 -9.90 2.18 -13.65
N MET A 265 -8.78 2.56 -13.05
CA MET A 265 -7.45 2.42 -13.62
C MET A 265 -6.90 1.01 -13.41
N HIS A 266 -5.83 0.70 -14.13
CA HIS A 266 -5.16 -0.59 -13.95
C HIS A 266 -4.47 -0.65 -12.59
N GLY A 267 -4.97 -1.53 -11.72
CA GLY A 267 -4.34 -1.87 -10.45
C GLY A 267 -4.81 -1.07 -9.22
N SER A 268 -4.20 -1.38 -8.11
CA SER A 268 -4.47 -0.85 -6.77
C SER A 268 -3.16 -0.32 -6.15
N SER A 269 -3.27 0.62 -5.23
CA SER A 269 -2.12 1.07 -4.42
C SER A 269 -1.61 -0.04 -3.47
N VAL A 270 -2.44 -1.04 -3.18
CA VAL A 270 -2.07 -2.21 -2.36
C VAL A 270 -1.47 -3.28 -3.25
N PRO A 271 -0.22 -3.72 -3.02
CA PRO A 271 0.39 -4.79 -3.77
C PRO A 271 -0.39 -6.10 -3.65
N ARG A 272 -0.39 -6.90 -4.73
CA ARG A 272 -0.99 -8.23 -4.74
C ARG A 272 -0.07 -9.31 -4.23
N PHE A 273 1.19 -9.19 -4.57
CA PHE A 273 2.17 -10.22 -4.31
C PHE A 273 3.44 -9.62 -3.75
N TYR A 274 3.84 -10.09 -2.58
CA TYR A 274 5.12 -9.83 -1.96
C TYR A 274 5.94 -11.10 -1.99
N PHE A 275 7.24 -10.98 -2.25
CA PHE A 275 8.12 -12.12 -2.22
C PHE A 275 9.53 -11.75 -1.76
N GLY A 276 10.17 -12.71 -1.16
CA GLY A 276 11.58 -12.66 -0.84
C GLY A 276 12.22 -14.02 -1.13
N PHE A 277 13.44 -14.01 -1.60
CA PHE A 277 14.23 -15.23 -1.73
C PHE A 277 15.71 -14.93 -1.53
N GLY A 278 16.43 -15.95 -1.15
CA GLY A 278 17.86 -15.80 -0.93
C GLY A 278 18.57 -17.14 -0.93
N PHE A 279 19.88 -17.04 -0.92
CA PHE A 279 20.74 -18.19 -0.77
C PHE A 279 21.95 -17.87 0.12
N HIS A 280 22.49 -18.89 0.71
CA HIS A 280 23.80 -18.85 1.33
C HIS A 280 24.63 -20.07 0.96
N ALA A 281 25.92 -19.89 0.87
CA ALA A 281 26.88 -20.95 0.61
C ALA A 281 28.15 -20.72 1.43
N GLY A 282 28.68 -21.77 2.03
CA GLY A 282 29.89 -21.75 2.81
C GLY A 282 30.85 -22.87 2.39
N TYR A 283 32.13 -22.55 2.22
CA TYR A 283 33.16 -23.53 1.93
C TYR A 283 34.49 -23.12 2.57
N LYS A 284 35.00 -23.97 3.47
CA LYS A 284 36.31 -23.79 4.14
C LYS A 284 36.55 -22.38 4.71
N GLY A 285 35.52 -21.83 5.37
CA GLY A 285 35.58 -20.52 5.99
C GLY A 285 35.16 -19.34 5.10
N ILE A 286 35.03 -19.54 3.79
CA ILE A 286 34.41 -18.56 2.88
C ILE A 286 32.90 -18.70 2.97
N GLU A 287 32.20 -17.59 3.11
CA GLU A 287 30.73 -17.53 3.14
C GLU A 287 30.25 -16.49 2.11
N LEU A 288 29.22 -16.85 1.39
CA LEU A 288 28.49 -15.97 0.46
C LEU A 288 27.00 -16.04 0.78
N SER A 289 26.35 -14.90 0.90
CA SER A 289 24.88 -14.83 0.98
C SER A 289 24.33 -13.68 0.17
N ALA A 290 23.14 -13.89 -0.39
CA ALA A 290 22.40 -12.86 -1.10
C ALA A 290 20.92 -12.98 -0.80
N ASP A 291 20.27 -11.83 -0.52
CA ASP A 291 18.86 -11.72 -0.19
C ASP A 291 18.16 -10.77 -1.16
N PHE A 292 17.11 -11.24 -1.77
CA PHE A 292 16.27 -10.49 -2.70
C PHE A 292 14.88 -10.26 -2.11
N GLN A 293 14.30 -9.13 -2.43
CA GLN A 293 12.93 -8.79 -2.06
C GLN A 293 12.24 -8.06 -3.19
N GLY A 294 10.97 -8.33 -3.37
CA GLY A 294 10.17 -7.65 -4.39
C GLY A 294 8.69 -7.65 -4.07
N MET A 295 7.97 -6.89 -4.86
CA MET A 295 6.51 -6.89 -4.89
C MET A 295 6.00 -6.68 -6.31
N THR A 296 4.77 -7.17 -6.57
CA THR A 296 4.08 -6.95 -7.85
C THR A 296 2.60 -6.65 -7.65
N GLY A 297 1.97 -6.14 -8.70
CA GLY A 297 0.55 -5.82 -8.70
C GLY A 297 0.20 -4.59 -7.87
N ARG A 298 1.14 -3.66 -7.75
CA ARG A 298 0.96 -2.33 -7.14
C ARG A 298 0.95 -1.26 -8.22
N THR A 299 0.00 -0.35 -8.11
CA THR A 299 -0.01 0.89 -8.90
C THR A 299 0.42 2.06 -8.02
N VAL A 300 1.26 2.91 -8.56
CA VAL A 300 1.75 4.13 -7.91
C VAL A 300 1.26 5.35 -8.69
N ASN A 301 0.95 6.42 -7.98
CA ASN A 301 0.57 7.69 -8.57
C ASN A 301 1.77 8.63 -8.55
N LEU A 302 2.28 8.99 -9.72
CA LEU A 302 3.42 9.91 -9.83
C LEU A 302 3.10 11.34 -9.35
N LEU A 303 1.83 11.73 -9.27
CA LEU A 303 1.43 13.01 -8.68
C LEU A 303 1.75 13.12 -7.18
N ASP A 304 1.96 12.00 -6.49
CA ASP A 304 2.40 12.00 -5.10
C ASP A 304 3.89 12.39 -4.96
N CYS A 305 4.62 12.42 -6.07
CA CYS A 305 6.01 12.85 -6.12
C CYS A 305 6.13 14.30 -6.66
N PRO A 306 6.67 15.25 -5.89
CA PRO A 306 6.84 16.64 -6.33
C PRO A 306 7.65 16.80 -7.63
N LEU A 307 8.51 15.82 -7.95
CA LEU A 307 9.31 15.79 -9.18
C LEU A 307 8.45 15.94 -10.45
N TYR A 308 7.24 15.38 -10.44
CA TYR A 308 6.32 15.39 -11.58
C TYR A 308 5.40 16.61 -11.64
N LYS A 309 5.55 17.57 -10.72
CA LYS A 309 4.88 18.87 -10.74
C LYS A 309 5.90 19.99 -10.90
N PRO A 310 6.71 19.99 -11.97
CA PRO A 310 7.76 20.98 -12.16
C PRO A 310 7.17 22.38 -12.35
N LEU A 311 7.86 23.38 -11.84
CA LEU A 311 7.53 24.82 -11.93
C LEU A 311 6.25 25.26 -11.19
N ILE A 312 5.41 24.35 -10.71
CA ILE A 312 4.19 24.69 -9.97
C ILE A 312 4.56 25.11 -8.55
N GLY A 313 3.89 26.17 -8.05
CA GLY A 313 4.14 26.68 -6.72
C GLY A 313 5.58 27.16 -6.49
N ASN A 314 6.18 27.79 -7.49
CA ASN A 314 7.59 28.23 -7.50
C ASN A 314 8.60 27.06 -7.39
N GLY A 315 8.21 25.86 -7.75
CA GLY A 315 9.09 24.70 -7.81
C GLY A 315 10.12 24.82 -8.94
N ASN A 316 11.18 24.00 -8.82
CA ASN A 316 12.19 23.86 -9.86
C ASN A 316 11.86 22.66 -10.75
N ILE A 317 12.50 22.60 -11.91
CA ILE A 317 12.52 21.41 -12.76
C ILE A 317 13.77 20.58 -12.46
N SER A 318 13.58 19.29 -12.27
CA SER A 318 14.70 18.36 -12.03
C SER A 318 15.33 17.92 -13.34
N GLN A 319 16.65 17.84 -13.38
CA GLN A 319 17.38 17.26 -14.52
C GLN A 319 16.97 15.80 -14.76
N THR A 320 16.77 15.03 -13.71
CA THR A 320 16.30 13.63 -13.81
C THR A 320 14.97 13.51 -14.56
N LEU A 321 14.04 14.46 -14.37
CA LEU A 321 12.80 14.49 -15.14
C LEU A 321 13.07 14.72 -16.62
N LEU A 322 13.90 15.71 -16.95
CA LEU A 322 14.23 16.06 -18.34
C LEU A 322 15.05 14.98 -19.08
N ASP A 323 15.80 14.16 -18.35
CA ASP A 323 16.55 13.02 -18.92
C ASP A 323 15.63 11.86 -19.34
N HIS A 324 14.39 11.80 -18.82
CA HIS A 324 13.47 10.69 -19.04
C HIS A 324 12.16 11.11 -19.71
N GLU A 325 11.77 12.38 -19.60
CA GLU A 325 10.52 12.91 -20.13
C GLU A 325 10.76 14.11 -21.03
N ILE A 326 10.02 14.20 -22.11
CA ILE A 326 10.06 15.31 -23.06
C ILE A 326 8.79 16.14 -22.88
N PRO A 327 8.86 17.32 -22.25
CA PRO A 327 7.70 18.21 -22.14
C PRO A 327 7.24 18.66 -23.53
N TRP A 328 5.95 18.75 -23.72
CA TRP A 328 5.38 19.25 -24.96
C TRP A 328 5.76 20.72 -25.20
N SER A 329 6.20 21.02 -26.42
CA SER A 329 6.32 22.37 -26.98
C SER A 329 5.96 22.31 -28.46
N PRO A 330 5.64 23.44 -29.12
CA PRO A 330 5.30 23.45 -30.54
C PRO A 330 6.38 22.81 -31.42
N GLU A 331 7.67 23.00 -31.06
CA GLU A 331 8.82 22.49 -31.81
C GLU A 331 9.06 20.99 -31.60
N ARG A 332 8.58 20.43 -30.49
CA ARG A 332 8.79 19.03 -30.08
C ARG A 332 7.47 18.27 -29.88
N ALA A 333 6.40 18.74 -30.49
CA ALA A 333 5.05 18.22 -30.30
C ALA A 333 4.92 16.72 -30.59
N SER A 334 5.61 16.23 -31.64
CA SER A 334 5.58 14.82 -32.05
C SER A 334 6.41 13.89 -31.16
N GLU A 335 7.33 14.42 -30.36
CA GLU A 335 8.24 13.66 -29.47
C GLU A 335 7.79 13.73 -28.01
N ALA A 336 6.81 14.58 -27.70
CA ALA A 336 6.40 14.85 -26.33
C ALA A 336 5.90 13.60 -25.61
N THR A 337 6.46 13.32 -24.45
CA THR A 337 6.07 12.23 -23.57
C THR A 337 5.31 12.72 -22.35
N MET A 338 5.36 14.04 -22.05
CA MET A 338 4.60 14.66 -20.96
C MET A 338 3.93 15.96 -21.43
N PRO A 339 2.88 16.43 -20.73
CA PRO A 339 2.21 17.65 -21.11
C PRO A 339 3.12 18.88 -21.01
N ARG A 340 2.66 20.00 -21.55
CA ARG A 340 3.38 21.28 -21.49
C ARG A 340 3.69 21.68 -20.04
N LEU A 341 4.81 22.30 -19.84
CA LEU A 341 5.16 22.90 -18.57
C LEU A 341 4.39 24.20 -18.35
N THR A 342 4.10 24.52 -17.08
CA THR A 342 3.45 25.75 -16.68
C THR A 342 3.83 26.13 -15.24
N THR A 343 3.93 27.44 -14.99
CA THR A 343 4.08 27.99 -13.64
C THR A 343 2.73 28.25 -12.96
N LEU A 344 1.65 28.16 -13.75
CA LEU A 344 0.28 28.36 -13.26
C LEU A 344 -0.34 27.04 -12.84
N SER A 345 -1.34 27.11 -11.97
CA SER A 345 -2.17 25.95 -11.65
C SER A 345 -2.82 25.40 -12.90
N ASN A 346 -2.76 24.08 -13.08
CA ASN A 346 -3.37 23.38 -14.20
C ASN A 346 -4.10 22.13 -13.68
N ALA A 347 -5.36 22.31 -13.29
CA ALA A 347 -6.19 21.22 -12.78
C ALA A 347 -6.53 20.16 -13.85
N ASN A 348 -6.38 20.49 -15.13
CA ASN A 348 -6.56 19.53 -16.21
C ASN A 348 -5.44 18.49 -16.23
N ASN A 349 -4.18 18.92 -16.18
CA ASN A 349 -3.05 18.01 -16.31
C ASN A 349 -2.69 17.30 -15.00
N TYR A 350 -2.84 17.98 -13.86
CA TYR A 350 -2.40 17.50 -12.56
C TYR A 350 -3.55 16.98 -11.68
N ARG A 351 -4.30 16.05 -12.27
CA ARG A 351 -5.34 15.27 -11.61
C ARG A 351 -5.16 13.79 -11.91
N ASN A 352 -5.82 12.93 -11.14
CA ASN A 352 -5.76 11.48 -11.33
C ASN A 352 -6.15 11.10 -12.74
N ASN A 353 -5.23 10.52 -13.48
CA ASN A 353 -5.45 10.04 -14.84
C ASN A 353 -4.49 8.90 -15.20
N SER A 354 -4.73 8.25 -16.32
CA SER A 354 -3.96 7.08 -16.75
C SER A 354 -2.47 7.37 -17.01
N TYR A 355 -2.10 8.61 -17.27
CA TYR A 355 -0.69 8.98 -17.48
C TYR A 355 0.12 8.95 -16.17
N TRP A 356 -0.46 9.38 -15.05
CA TRP A 356 0.25 9.45 -13.78
C TRP A 356 0.32 8.12 -13.03
N TYR A 357 -0.54 7.17 -13.37
CA TYR A 357 -0.51 5.85 -12.78
C TYR A 357 0.54 4.97 -13.47
N ARG A 358 1.43 4.38 -12.70
CA ARG A 358 2.52 3.51 -13.16
C ARG A 358 2.54 2.20 -12.37
N ASP A 359 3.09 1.17 -13.00
CA ASP A 359 3.40 -0.07 -12.31
C ASP A 359 4.53 0.15 -11.31
N GLY A 360 4.23 -0.02 -10.03
CA GLY A 360 5.16 0.09 -8.91
C GLY A 360 5.82 -1.24 -8.52
N SER A 361 5.77 -2.23 -9.38
CA SER A 361 6.43 -3.52 -9.16
C SER A 361 7.95 -3.38 -9.20
N PHE A 362 8.63 -4.10 -8.32
CA PHE A 362 10.08 -4.12 -8.29
C PHE A 362 10.66 -5.41 -7.72
N ILE A 363 11.95 -5.64 -7.98
CA ILE A 363 12.81 -6.59 -7.29
C ILE A 363 14.12 -5.90 -6.93
N LYS A 364 14.57 -6.02 -5.67
CA LYS A 364 15.81 -5.42 -5.15
C LYS A 364 16.72 -6.49 -4.57
N LEU A 365 18.04 -6.34 -4.82
CA LEU A 365 19.06 -7.05 -4.04
C LEU A 365 19.27 -6.30 -2.73
N ARG A 366 18.68 -6.83 -1.65
CA ARG A 366 18.69 -6.20 -0.32
C ARG A 366 20.02 -6.30 0.35
N ASN A 367 20.60 -7.50 0.36
CA ASN A 367 21.88 -7.75 0.98
C ASN A 367 22.70 -8.67 0.08
N LEU A 368 23.99 -8.38 0.03
CA LEU A 368 25.00 -9.28 -0.48
C LEU A 368 26.16 -9.28 0.51
N THR A 369 26.50 -10.43 1.04
CA THR A 369 27.58 -10.57 2.00
C THR A 369 28.60 -11.60 1.51
N VAL A 370 29.87 -11.22 1.55
CA VAL A 370 31.01 -12.10 1.36
C VAL A 370 31.83 -12.05 2.64
N ALA A 371 32.12 -13.20 3.21
CA ALA A 371 32.88 -13.26 4.46
C ALA A 371 33.94 -14.39 4.41
N TYR A 372 34.98 -14.23 5.20
CA TYR A 372 35.97 -15.24 5.43
C TYR A 372 36.29 -15.36 6.92
N THR A 373 36.16 -16.59 7.43
CA THR A 373 36.46 -16.91 8.81
C THR A 373 37.83 -17.58 8.93
N LEU A 374 38.76 -16.89 9.56
CA LEU A 374 40.06 -17.47 9.96
C LEU A 374 39.86 -18.26 11.26
N PRO A 375 40.17 -19.58 11.26
CA PRO A 375 39.93 -20.41 12.40
C PRO A 375 40.90 -20.11 13.57
N LYS A 376 40.45 -20.35 14.78
CA LYS A 376 41.20 -20.16 16.05
C LYS A 376 42.60 -20.76 16.02
N ARG A 377 42.84 -21.88 15.30
CA ARG A 377 44.16 -22.48 15.17
C ARG A 377 45.23 -21.54 14.57
N ILE A 378 44.82 -20.51 13.79
CA ILE A 378 45.73 -19.54 13.19
C ILE A 378 46.01 -18.39 14.16
N LEU A 379 44.97 -17.82 14.77
CA LEU A 379 45.10 -16.69 15.70
C LEU A 379 45.38 -17.12 17.15
N ARG A 380 45.19 -18.40 17.49
CA ARG A 380 45.41 -19.05 18.80
C ARG A 380 44.46 -18.62 19.92
N PHE A 381 43.81 -17.46 19.84
CA PHE A 381 42.96 -16.92 20.91
C PHE A 381 41.47 -16.77 20.50
N ALA A 382 41.17 -16.56 19.19
CA ALA A 382 39.82 -16.36 18.72
C ALA A 382 39.66 -16.79 17.26
N ASP A 383 38.43 -17.10 16.84
CA ASP A 383 38.04 -17.12 15.42
C ASP A 383 37.81 -15.69 14.95
N MET A 384 38.38 -15.29 13.82
CA MET A 384 38.23 -13.96 13.24
C MET A 384 37.46 -14.06 11.94
N LYS A 385 36.30 -13.41 11.86
CA LYS A 385 35.49 -13.29 10.64
C LYS A 385 35.66 -11.88 10.05
N ILE A 386 36.19 -11.82 8.84
CA ILE A 386 36.26 -10.60 8.02
C ILE A 386 35.10 -10.65 7.04
N TYR A 387 34.35 -9.56 6.89
CA TYR A 387 33.22 -9.51 5.95
C TYR A 387 33.14 -8.20 5.20
N LEU A 388 32.60 -8.31 3.98
CA LEU A 388 32.12 -7.21 3.17
C LEU A 388 30.65 -7.41 2.91
N GLN A 389 29.86 -6.38 3.12
CA GLN A 389 28.42 -6.39 2.91
C GLN A 389 27.99 -5.18 2.09
N GLY A 390 27.13 -5.42 1.12
CA GLY A 390 26.43 -4.36 0.39
C GLY A 390 24.92 -4.45 0.64
N THR A 391 24.26 -3.30 0.80
CA THR A 391 22.81 -3.22 0.94
C THR A 391 22.19 -2.38 -0.16
N ASN A 392 21.00 -2.77 -0.64
CA ASN A 392 20.26 -2.12 -1.72
C ASN A 392 21.11 -1.91 -2.99
N LEU A 393 21.88 -2.93 -3.39
CA LEU A 393 22.88 -2.80 -4.44
C LEU A 393 22.29 -2.51 -5.82
N PHE A 394 21.11 -3.07 -6.11
CA PHE A 394 20.37 -2.73 -7.33
C PHE A 394 18.86 -2.89 -7.12
N SER A 395 18.10 -2.20 -7.98
CA SER A 395 16.66 -2.31 -8.16
C SER A 395 16.37 -2.57 -9.64
N LEU A 396 15.46 -3.51 -9.88
CA LEU A 396 14.81 -3.71 -11.19
C LEU A 396 13.36 -3.29 -11.01
N ASP A 397 12.97 -2.21 -11.66
CA ASP A 397 11.63 -1.64 -11.61
C ASP A 397 11.32 -0.86 -12.89
N ASN A 398 10.06 -0.43 -13.02
CA ASN A 398 9.58 0.35 -14.17
C ASN A 398 9.58 1.87 -13.91
N LEU A 399 10.00 2.31 -12.71
CA LEU A 399 9.99 3.72 -12.29
C LEU A 399 11.39 4.34 -12.45
N LYS A 400 11.72 4.79 -13.65
CA LYS A 400 13.05 5.27 -13.98
C LYS A 400 13.54 6.49 -13.19
N THR A 401 12.62 7.27 -12.62
CA THR A 401 12.91 8.58 -12.03
C THR A 401 12.75 8.63 -10.51
N VAL A 402 12.07 7.65 -9.92
CA VAL A 402 11.77 7.61 -8.49
C VAL A 402 11.98 6.19 -7.94
N ASP A 403 12.32 6.10 -6.66
CA ASP A 403 12.42 4.81 -5.98
C ASP A 403 11.00 4.25 -5.76
N PRO A 404 10.69 3.01 -6.17
CA PRO A 404 9.35 2.43 -6.01
C PRO A 404 8.88 2.33 -4.56
N GLU A 405 9.77 2.40 -3.58
CA GLU A 405 9.44 2.37 -2.15
C GLU A 405 9.33 3.76 -1.51
N GLN A 406 9.80 4.83 -2.19
CA GLN A 406 9.95 6.18 -1.63
C GLN A 406 9.30 7.26 -2.53
N LEU A 407 8.07 7.02 -3.00
CA LEU A 407 7.41 7.91 -3.97
C LEU A 407 7.19 9.34 -3.48
N GLY A 408 6.72 9.51 -2.26
CA GLY A 408 6.44 10.83 -1.67
C GLY A 408 7.63 11.42 -0.92
N ALA A 409 8.67 10.65 -0.68
CA ALA A 409 9.83 11.09 0.07
C ALA A 409 10.85 11.77 -0.84
N ALA A 410 11.46 12.78 -0.31
CA ALA A 410 12.52 13.48 -1.02
C ALA A 410 13.82 12.67 -1.17
N TYR A 411 13.96 11.52 -0.50
CA TYR A 411 15.22 10.78 -0.47
C TYR A 411 15.03 9.30 -0.86
N PRO A 412 15.69 8.84 -1.94
CA PRO A 412 15.62 7.44 -2.37
C PRO A 412 16.38 6.52 -1.39
N SER A 413 16.08 5.21 -1.45
CA SER A 413 16.82 4.20 -0.70
C SER A 413 18.30 4.23 -1.05
N VAL A 414 19.16 4.39 -0.03
CA VAL A 414 20.61 4.49 -0.23
C VAL A 414 21.25 3.11 -0.43
N ARG A 415 22.26 3.05 -1.27
CA ARG A 415 23.19 1.92 -1.34
C ARG A 415 24.25 2.10 -0.26
N SER A 416 24.51 1.05 0.50
CA SER A 416 25.52 1.10 1.55
C SER A 416 26.50 -0.06 1.40
N TYR A 417 27.76 0.21 1.71
CA TYR A 417 28.84 -0.78 1.72
C TYR A 417 29.50 -0.80 3.09
N TRP A 418 29.64 -1.98 3.64
CA TRP A 418 30.17 -2.20 4.96
C TRP A 418 31.37 -3.14 4.89
N ALA A 419 32.40 -2.86 5.65
CA ALA A 419 33.49 -3.77 5.91
C ALA A 419 33.65 -3.91 7.42
N GLY A 420 33.83 -5.14 7.90
CA GLY A 420 33.92 -5.37 9.34
C GLY A 420 34.74 -6.60 9.69
N VAL A 421 35.17 -6.64 10.95
CA VAL A 421 35.89 -7.76 11.55
C VAL A 421 35.17 -8.13 12.84
N LYS A 422 34.86 -9.42 13.01
CA LYS A 422 34.23 -9.98 14.21
C LYS A 422 35.16 -11.04 14.82
N PHE A 423 35.39 -10.94 16.10
CA PHE A 423 36.12 -11.95 16.88
C PHE A 423 35.13 -12.77 17.72
N ASN A 424 35.30 -14.11 17.70
CA ASN A 424 34.59 -15.05 18.55
C ASN A 424 35.67 -15.76 19.42
N PHE A 425 35.66 -15.49 20.71
CA PHE A 425 36.61 -16.01 21.67
C PHE A 425 36.28 -17.41 22.20
#